data_4ab26ea7c10eb6f5e53d41116bf4dd03
#
_entry.id   4ab26ea7c10eb6f5e53d41116bf4dd03
#
_cell.length_a   1.000
_cell.length_b   1.000
_cell.length_c   1.000
_cell.angle_alpha   90.00
_cell.angle_beta   90.00
_cell.angle_gamma   90.00
#
_symmetry.space_group_name_H-M   'P 1'
#
loop_
_entity.id
_entity.type
_entity.pdbx_description
1 polymer ?
#
loop_
_entity_poly.entity_id
_entity_poly.type
_entity_poly.pdbx_seq_one_letter_code
_entity_poly.pdbx_strand_id
1 'polypeptide(L)'
;YMPAGVLGICTEGNAEIQVGLRKYVICANDILIFMPGFLVSFIKSSPTFTIDYCTFSNVLFYDVINGSIKRFPTGFHTYTQTHCVYSLSQEKAEQFSIYFRLLYNRATSPTYLFTKESITNLLKLPFLELYADCYSTVKEHKVTTLHKEEIGYFFLDLLLKHYKENKEVAFYAEKLHVSSKYLTEALTLVSGKSPKEWIIHYTLQEIYALLENPSISIQEIVQRTRFANLATLRRFFKRHTGTSLLQYRKQDLYKNNQ
;
A
#
# COMPACT_ATOMS: atom_id res chain seq x y z
N TYR A 1 -8.73 -8.86 1.89
CA TYR A 1 -8.22 -7.49 1.99
C TYR A 1 -6.85 -7.51 2.67
N MET A 2 -5.84 -6.93 2.02
CA MET A 2 -4.48 -6.90 2.56
C MET A 2 -4.24 -5.52 3.21
N PRO A 3 -4.10 -5.45 4.54
CA PRO A 3 -3.86 -4.19 5.25
C PRO A 3 -2.45 -3.64 5.00
N ALA A 4 -1.51 -4.50 4.65
CA ALA A 4 -0.14 -4.17 4.31
C ALA A 4 0.14 -4.45 2.83
N GLY A 5 1.11 -3.75 2.26
CA GLY A 5 1.67 -4.11 0.96
C GLY A 5 2.50 -5.38 1.07
N VAL A 6 2.67 -6.07 -0.05
CA VAL A 6 3.52 -7.25 -0.18
C VAL A 6 4.46 -7.05 -1.36
N LEU A 7 5.73 -7.34 -1.13
CA LEU A 7 6.73 -7.59 -2.16
C LEU A 7 7.19 -9.01 -1.98
N GLY A 8 7.10 -9.84 -3.02
CA GLY A 8 7.46 -11.26 -2.94
C GLY A 8 8.02 -11.78 -4.24
N ILE A 9 8.78 -12.86 -4.16
CA ILE A 9 9.32 -13.60 -5.31
C ILE A 9 8.94 -15.07 -5.20
N CYS A 10 8.39 -15.64 -6.27
CA CYS A 10 8.16 -17.07 -6.36
C CYS A 10 9.49 -17.76 -6.66
N THR A 11 9.92 -18.64 -5.76
CA THR A 11 11.17 -19.38 -5.88
C THR A 11 10.97 -20.74 -6.49
N GLU A 12 9.78 -21.36 -6.32
CA GLU A 12 9.47 -22.69 -6.85
C GLU A 12 7.97 -22.85 -7.08
N GLY A 13 7.63 -23.72 -8.04
CA GLY A 13 6.25 -24.09 -8.33
C GLY A 13 5.46 -23.02 -9.05
N ASN A 14 4.13 -23.10 -8.92
CA ASN A 14 3.21 -22.12 -9.48
C ASN A 14 1.94 -21.97 -8.64
N ALA A 15 1.28 -20.82 -8.80
CA ALA A 15 -0.01 -20.55 -8.18
C ALA A 15 -0.90 -19.70 -9.08
N GLU A 16 -2.20 -19.85 -8.95
CA GLU A 16 -3.19 -18.97 -9.54
C GLU A 16 -3.81 -18.11 -8.45
N ILE A 17 -3.73 -16.80 -8.63
CA ILE A 17 -4.29 -15.82 -7.71
C ILE A 17 -5.30 -14.92 -8.40
N GLN A 18 -6.23 -14.38 -7.65
CA GLN A 18 -7.10 -13.30 -8.09
C GLN A 18 -6.78 -12.02 -7.32
N VAL A 19 -6.57 -10.93 -8.06
CA VAL A 19 -6.35 -9.59 -7.52
C VAL A 19 -7.46 -8.69 -8.02
N GLY A 20 -8.37 -8.33 -7.13
CA GLY A 20 -9.61 -7.66 -7.51
C GLY A 20 -10.43 -8.51 -8.48
N LEU A 21 -10.59 -8.03 -9.73
CA LEU A 21 -11.31 -8.76 -10.79
C LEU A 21 -10.39 -9.52 -11.76
N ARG A 22 -9.08 -9.39 -11.62
CA ARG A 22 -8.11 -10.00 -12.54
C ARG A 22 -7.49 -11.27 -11.94
N LYS A 23 -7.28 -12.25 -12.79
CA LYS A 23 -6.56 -13.48 -12.44
C LYS A 23 -5.13 -13.43 -12.96
N TYR A 24 -4.20 -13.92 -12.16
CA TYR A 24 -2.77 -14.01 -12.48
C TYR A 24 -2.30 -15.43 -12.21
N VAL A 25 -1.42 -15.91 -13.06
CA VAL A 25 -0.64 -17.14 -12.82
C VAL A 25 0.74 -16.68 -12.39
N ILE A 26 1.19 -17.21 -11.27
CA ILE A 26 2.52 -16.96 -10.71
C ILE A 26 3.34 -18.21 -10.97
N CYS A 27 4.54 -18.04 -11.51
CA CYS A 27 5.51 -19.10 -11.75
C CYS A 27 6.84 -18.81 -11.04
N ALA A 28 7.73 -19.78 -11.00
CA ALA A 28 9.09 -19.55 -10.51
C ALA A 28 9.76 -18.38 -11.25
N ASN A 29 10.49 -17.55 -10.54
CA ASN A 29 11.11 -16.30 -10.95
C ASN A 29 10.13 -15.12 -11.18
N ASP A 30 8.84 -15.29 -10.87
CA ASP A 30 7.92 -14.14 -10.88
C ASP A 30 8.03 -13.35 -9.59
N ILE A 31 8.08 -12.02 -9.71
CA ILE A 31 7.96 -11.11 -8.59
C ILE A 31 6.54 -10.58 -8.46
N LEU A 32 6.10 -10.45 -7.23
CA LEU A 32 4.77 -9.96 -6.89
C LEU A 32 4.90 -8.66 -6.12
N ILE A 33 4.09 -7.69 -6.48
CA ILE A 33 3.96 -6.44 -5.73
C ILE A 33 2.49 -6.10 -5.54
N PHE A 34 2.05 -6.09 -4.28
CA PHE A 34 0.70 -5.66 -3.92
C PHE A 34 0.80 -4.45 -3.00
N MET A 35 0.18 -3.37 -3.39
CA MET A 35 0.07 -2.20 -2.53
C MET A 35 -0.98 -2.45 -1.42
N PRO A 36 -0.88 -1.79 -0.26
CA PRO A 36 -1.92 -1.87 0.77
C PRO A 36 -3.30 -1.55 0.20
N GLY A 37 -4.31 -2.32 0.58
CA GLY A 37 -5.68 -2.17 0.10
C GLY A 37 -6.08 -3.10 -1.05
N PHE A 38 -5.17 -3.93 -1.57
CA PHE A 38 -5.54 -4.93 -2.56
C PHE A 38 -6.38 -6.06 -1.96
N LEU A 39 -7.36 -6.52 -2.73
CA LEU A 39 -8.08 -7.74 -2.44
C LEU A 39 -7.40 -8.88 -3.22
N VAL A 40 -6.68 -9.72 -2.49
CA VAL A 40 -5.94 -10.86 -3.06
C VAL A 40 -6.52 -12.16 -2.50
N SER A 41 -6.79 -13.12 -3.37
CA SER A 41 -7.19 -14.48 -2.99
C SER A 41 -6.39 -15.52 -3.78
N PHE A 42 -5.95 -16.55 -3.09
CA PHE A 42 -5.36 -17.73 -3.74
C PHE A 42 -6.46 -18.64 -4.25
N ILE A 43 -6.37 -19.06 -5.51
CA ILE A 43 -7.33 -19.97 -6.15
C ILE A 43 -6.83 -21.40 -6.05
N LYS A 44 -5.57 -21.63 -6.45
CA LYS A 44 -4.89 -22.92 -6.36
C LYS A 44 -3.38 -22.71 -6.40
N SER A 45 -2.63 -23.69 -5.94
CA SER A 45 -1.17 -23.74 -6.02
C SER A 45 -0.68 -25.16 -6.26
N SER A 46 0.50 -25.28 -6.87
CA SER A 46 1.22 -26.56 -6.91
C SER A 46 1.70 -26.94 -5.52
N PRO A 47 1.94 -28.24 -5.26
CA PRO A 47 2.49 -28.69 -3.97
C PRO A 47 3.87 -28.10 -3.64
N THR A 48 4.63 -27.72 -4.65
CA THR A 48 5.98 -27.13 -4.52
C THR A 48 5.97 -25.61 -4.52
N PHE A 49 4.80 -24.95 -4.52
CA PHE A 49 4.72 -23.51 -4.56
C PHE A 49 5.38 -22.89 -3.33
N THR A 50 6.47 -22.16 -3.55
CA THR A 50 7.25 -21.47 -2.53
C THR A 50 7.45 -20.01 -2.92
N ILE A 51 7.25 -19.13 -1.97
CA ILE A 51 7.41 -17.69 -2.14
C ILE A 51 8.17 -17.09 -0.96
N ASP A 52 9.21 -16.31 -1.26
CA ASP A 52 9.83 -15.41 -0.31
C ASP A 52 9.14 -14.07 -0.39
N TYR A 53 8.68 -13.52 0.75
CA TYR A 53 7.99 -12.24 0.74
C TYR A 53 8.27 -11.40 1.98
N CYS A 54 8.11 -10.11 1.84
CA CYS A 54 8.01 -9.18 2.95
C CYS A 54 6.72 -8.36 2.87
N THR A 55 6.22 -7.98 4.03
CA THR A 55 5.09 -7.05 4.12
C THR A 55 5.61 -5.67 4.52
N PHE A 56 4.96 -4.63 4.02
CA PHE A 56 5.31 -3.26 4.33
C PHE A 56 4.05 -2.41 4.55
N SER A 57 4.14 -1.51 5.54
CA SER A 57 3.08 -0.52 5.77
C SER A 57 3.15 0.60 4.73
N ASN A 58 2.06 1.35 4.58
CA ASN A 58 2.07 2.57 3.78
C ASN A 58 3.17 3.55 4.25
N VAL A 59 3.35 3.70 5.56
CA VAL A 59 4.36 4.60 6.13
C VAL A 59 5.76 4.17 5.71
N LEU A 60 6.09 2.88 5.83
CA LEU A 60 7.38 2.35 5.41
C LEU A 60 7.60 2.50 3.89
N PHE A 61 6.57 2.22 3.08
CA PHE A 61 6.64 2.40 1.64
C PHE A 61 6.97 3.84 1.27
N TYR A 62 6.33 4.82 1.93
CA TYR A 62 6.62 6.23 1.70
C TYR A 62 8.00 6.66 2.20
N ASP A 63 8.45 6.15 3.35
CA ASP A 63 9.81 6.40 3.85
C ASP A 63 10.86 5.86 2.84
N VAL A 64 10.58 4.69 2.26
CA VAL A 64 11.42 4.09 1.21
C VAL A 64 11.46 4.98 -0.04
N ILE A 65 10.33 5.46 -0.50
CA ILE A 65 10.22 6.24 -1.74
C ILE A 65 10.72 7.67 -1.57
N ASN A 66 10.25 8.39 -0.54
CA ASN A 66 10.56 9.82 -0.36
C ASN A 66 12.03 10.08 0.00
N GLY A 67 12.71 9.11 0.63
CA GLY A 67 14.11 9.28 1.02
C GLY A 67 15.12 9.15 -0.14
N SER A 68 14.72 8.71 -1.33
CA SER A 68 15.67 8.29 -2.38
C SER A 68 15.48 8.96 -3.73
N ILE A 69 14.28 9.34 -4.07
CA ILE A 69 13.98 9.85 -5.41
C ILE A 69 13.09 11.08 -5.26
N LYS A 70 13.65 12.25 -5.55
CA LYS A 70 12.88 13.52 -5.60
C LYS A 70 11.67 13.44 -6.57
N ARG A 71 11.61 12.41 -7.40
CA ARG A 71 10.55 12.14 -8.37
C ARG A 71 10.43 10.62 -8.54
N PHE A 72 9.85 9.93 -7.56
CA PHE A 72 9.36 8.59 -7.84
C PHE A 72 8.14 8.77 -8.75
N PRO A 73 8.18 8.33 -10.00
CA PRO A 73 7.08 8.60 -10.91
C PRO A 73 5.80 7.95 -10.42
N THR A 74 4.76 8.73 -10.42
CA THR A 74 3.39 8.31 -10.12
C THR A 74 2.93 7.15 -10.99
N GLY A 75 3.47 7.06 -12.21
CA GLY A 75 3.26 5.93 -13.10
C GLY A 75 3.60 4.57 -12.49
N PHE A 76 4.56 4.48 -11.58
CA PHE A 76 4.88 3.22 -10.92
C PHE A 76 3.73 2.72 -10.04
N HIS A 77 3.11 3.58 -9.25
CA HIS A 77 1.96 3.19 -8.43
C HIS A 77 0.78 2.73 -9.28
N THR A 78 0.50 3.44 -10.38
CA THR A 78 -0.55 3.07 -11.32
C THR A 78 -0.19 1.78 -12.06
N TYR A 79 1.05 1.66 -12.48
CA TYR A 79 1.54 0.46 -13.16
C TYR A 79 1.43 -0.77 -12.26
N THR A 80 1.85 -0.69 -11.00
CA THR A 80 1.74 -1.80 -10.04
C THR A 80 0.31 -2.17 -9.68
N GLN A 81 -0.65 -1.25 -9.84
CA GLN A 81 -2.07 -1.59 -9.65
C GLN A 81 -2.63 -2.47 -10.77
N THR A 82 -2.09 -2.37 -11.96
CA THR A 82 -2.53 -3.14 -13.13
C THR A 82 -1.60 -4.29 -13.48
N HIS A 83 -0.35 -4.20 -13.01
CA HIS A 83 0.70 -5.18 -13.24
C HIS A 83 1.32 -5.52 -11.89
N CYS A 84 0.75 -6.46 -11.19
CA CYS A 84 1.19 -6.85 -9.85
C CYS A 84 2.02 -8.15 -9.83
N VAL A 85 2.21 -8.77 -11.00
CA VAL A 85 3.06 -9.95 -11.22
C VAL A 85 3.92 -9.69 -12.43
N TYR A 86 5.23 -9.91 -12.30
CA TYR A 86 6.24 -9.70 -13.35
C TYR A 86 7.18 -10.87 -13.42
N SER A 87 7.43 -11.39 -14.62
CA SER A 87 8.44 -12.42 -14.84
C SER A 87 9.82 -11.78 -14.95
N LEU A 88 10.74 -12.24 -14.13
CA LEU A 88 12.14 -11.83 -14.14
C LEU A 88 13.00 -12.83 -14.91
N SER A 89 14.15 -12.38 -15.42
CA SER A 89 15.20 -13.30 -15.81
C SER A 89 15.73 -14.05 -14.59
N GLN A 90 16.33 -15.21 -14.78
CA GLN A 90 16.93 -16.00 -13.69
C GLN A 90 17.94 -15.18 -12.90
N GLU A 91 18.82 -14.43 -13.57
CA GLU A 91 19.83 -13.57 -12.93
C GLU A 91 19.19 -12.53 -12.01
N LYS A 92 18.13 -11.85 -12.48
CA LYS A 92 17.38 -10.89 -11.67
C LYS A 92 16.65 -11.55 -10.50
N ALA A 93 16.05 -12.71 -10.72
CA ALA A 93 15.39 -13.46 -9.65
C ALA A 93 16.37 -13.85 -8.53
N GLU A 94 17.58 -14.28 -8.88
CA GLU A 94 18.66 -14.55 -7.91
C GLU A 94 19.05 -13.26 -7.15
N GLN A 95 19.16 -12.12 -7.83
CA GLN A 95 19.42 -10.83 -7.19
C GLN A 95 18.32 -10.45 -6.19
N PHE A 96 17.04 -10.60 -6.56
CA PHE A 96 15.92 -10.34 -5.66
C PHE A 96 15.94 -11.28 -4.45
N SER A 97 16.25 -12.55 -4.63
CA SER A 97 16.39 -13.52 -3.53
C SER A 97 17.48 -13.10 -2.53
N ILE A 98 18.56 -12.47 -3.00
CA ILE A 98 19.59 -11.88 -2.12
C ILE A 98 19.00 -10.73 -1.29
N TYR A 99 18.18 -9.85 -1.88
CA TYR A 99 17.52 -8.76 -1.14
C TYR A 99 16.59 -9.30 -0.06
N PHE A 100 15.78 -10.31 -0.35
CA PHE A 100 14.90 -10.94 0.65
C PHE A 100 15.67 -11.58 1.79
N ARG A 101 16.78 -12.28 1.50
CA ARG A 101 17.64 -12.86 2.52
C ARG A 101 18.29 -11.81 3.42
N LEU A 102 18.74 -10.68 2.84
CA LEU A 102 19.30 -9.57 3.61
C LEU A 102 18.23 -8.91 4.49
N LEU A 103 17.01 -8.70 3.97
CA LEU A 103 15.88 -8.18 4.72
C LEU A 103 15.53 -9.08 5.89
N TYR A 104 15.41 -10.39 5.65
CA TYR A 104 15.13 -11.38 6.69
C TYR A 104 16.18 -11.35 7.80
N ASN A 105 17.46 -11.44 7.44
CA ASN A 105 18.56 -11.42 8.40
C ASN A 105 18.57 -10.13 9.24
N ARG A 106 18.19 -9.02 8.63
CA ARG A 106 18.13 -7.73 9.33
C ARG A 106 16.92 -7.62 10.24
N ALA A 107 15.77 -8.08 9.78
CA ALA A 107 14.52 -8.05 10.56
C ALA A 107 14.56 -8.99 11.78
N THR A 108 15.27 -10.09 11.68
CA THR A 108 15.38 -11.10 12.75
C THR A 108 16.59 -10.90 13.69
N SER A 109 17.41 -9.87 13.48
CA SER A 109 18.58 -9.59 14.32
C SER A 109 18.19 -8.76 15.55
N PRO A 110 18.16 -9.34 16.77
CA PRO A 110 17.60 -8.67 17.95
C PRO A 110 18.48 -7.54 18.52
N THR A 111 19.75 -7.48 18.13
CA THR A 111 20.74 -6.56 18.73
C THR A 111 21.17 -5.44 17.80
N TYR A 112 20.56 -5.30 16.63
CA TYR A 112 21.00 -4.31 15.65
C TYR A 112 20.38 -2.93 15.92
N LEU A 113 21.23 -1.94 16.21
CA LEU A 113 20.79 -0.59 16.61
C LEU A 113 20.04 0.19 15.53
N PHE A 114 20.32 -0.07 14.24
CA PHE A 114 19.76 0.68 13.10
C PHE A 114 18.86 -0.20 12.24
N THR A 115 18.03 -1.05 12.87
CA THR A 115 17.17 -2.02 12.17
C THR A 115 16.21 -1.32 11.20
N LYS A 116 15.52 -0.27 11.65
CA LYS A 116 14.55 0.47 10.82
C LYS A 116 15.21 1.11 9.61
N GLU A 117 16.30 1.83 9.82
CA GLU A 117 17.05 2.50 8.76
C GLU A 117 17.62 1.52 7.75
N SER A 118 18.15 0.39 8.23
CA SER A 118 18.68 -0.67 7.38
C SER A 118 17.59 -1.33 6.54
N ILE A 119 16.44 -1.69 7.12
CA ILE A 119 15.31 -2.26 6.41
C ILE A 119 14.79 -1.25 5.36
N THR A 120 14.67 0.04 5.73
CA THR A 120 14.25 1.08 4.80
C THR A 120 15.20 1.18 3.60
N ASN A 121 16.51 1.15 3.83
CA ASN A 121 17.51 1.22 2.76
C ASN A 121 17.57 -0.05 1.91
N LEU A 122 17.42 -1.23 2.52
CA LEU A 122 17.37 -2.51 1.80
C LEU A 122 16.13 -2.62 0.91
N LEU A 123 14.98 -2.13 1.36
CA LEU A 123 13.75 -2.11 0.56
C LEU A 123 13.83 -1.13 -0.62
N LYS A 124 14.67 -0.10 -0.55
CA LYS A 124 14.83 0.85 -1.67
C LYS A 124 15.35 0.18 -2.93
N LEU A 125 16.32 -0.74 -2.79
CA LEU A 125 16.95 -1.37 -3.95
C LEU A 125 15.96 -2.16 -4.80
N PRO A 126 15.20 -3.14 -4.28
CA PRO A 126 14.21 -3.87 -5.07
C PRO A 126 13.13 -2.98 -5.69
N PHE A 127 12.71 -1.91 -5.00
CA PHE A 127 11.77 -0.96 -5.60
C PHE A 127 12.40 -0.15 -6.73
N LEU A 128 13.67 0.23 -6.64
CA LEU A 128 14.40 0.92 -7.69
C LEU A 128 14.58 0.05 -8.93
N GLU A 129 14.94 -1.23 -8.74
CA GLU A 129 15.07 -2.20 -9.83
C GLU A 129 13.74 -2.40 -10.57
N LEU A 130 12.66 -2.66 -9.81
CA LEU A 130 11.32 -2.79 -10.40
C LEU A 130 10.92 -1.52 -11.16
N TYR A 131 11.26 -0.36 -10.61
CA TYR A 131 10.99 0.90 -11.27
C TYR A 131 11.79 1.05 -12.56
N ALA A 132 13.09 0.73 -12.54
CA ALA A 132 13.94 0.81 -13.74
C ALA A 132 13.38 -0.08 -14.87
N ASP A 133 12.90 -1.29 -14.56
CA ASP A 133 12.29 -2.20 -15.53
C ASP A 133 10.97 -1.66 -16.09
N CYS A 134 10.17 -1.03 -15.24
CA CYS A 134 8.90 -0.44 -15.66
C CYS A 134 9.08 0.90 -16.41
N TYR A 135 10.20 1.59 -16.23
CA TYR A 135 10.41 2.94 -16.74
C TYR A 135 10.29 3.05 -18.26
N SER A 136 10.82 2.09 -19.00
CA SER A 136 10.72 2.03 -20.46
C SER A 136 9.27 1.90 -20.92
N THR A 137 8.49 1.05 -20.26
CA THR A 137 7.07 0.81 -20.55
C THR A 137 6.19 2.01 -20.15
N VAL A 138 6.53 2.67 -19.05
CA VAL A 138 5.80 3.87 -18.56
C VAL A 138 6.09 5.09 -19.44
N LYS A 139 7.29 5.22 -20.00
CA LYS A 139 7.69 6.35 -20.84
C LYS A 139 6.95 6.45 -22.17
N GLU A 140 6.43 5.32 -22.68
CA GLU A 140 5.66 5.28 -23.92
C GLU A 140 4.22 5.80 -23.78
N HIS A 141 3.73 6.04 -22.55
CA HIS A 141 2.42 6.60 -22.31
C HIS A 141 2.43 8.13 -22.40
N LYS A 142 1.54 8.67 -23.22
CA LYS A 142 1.43 10.08 -23.66
C LYS A 142 1.53 11.14 -22.53
N VAL A 143 2.12 12.28 -22.84
CA VAL A 143 2.34 13.49 -22.01
C VAL A 143 1.12 13.93 -21.16
N THR A 144 -0.10 13.74 -21.65
CA THR A 144 -1.34 14.05 -20.91
C THR A 144 -1.57 13.14 -19.69
N THR A 145 -1.06 11.93 -19.72
CA THR A 145 -1.14 10.97 -18.60
C THR A 145 -0.15 11.36 -17.51
N LEU A 146 1.06 11.83 -17.90
CA LEU A 146 2.10 12.26 -16.96
C LEU A 146 1.61 13.36 -15.99
N HIS A 147 0.89 14.38 -16.50
CA HIS A 147 0.36 15.43 -15.62
C HIS A 147 -0.68 14.92 -14.62
N LYS A 148 -1.59 14.02 -15.05
CA LYS A 148 -2.57 13.41 -14.14
C LYS A 148 -1.90 12.50 -13.11
N GLU A 149 -0.84 11.82 -13.49
CA GLU A 149 -0.01 11.00 -12.61
C GLU A 149 0.71 11.86 -11.56
N GLU A 150 1.28 13.00 -11.96
CA GLU A 150 1.88 13.98 -11.04
C GLU A 150 0.86 14.49 -10.01
N ILE A 151 -0.34 14.84 -10.47
CA ILE A 151 -1.44 15.24 -9.57
C ILE A 151 -1.79 14.11 -8.60
N GLY A 152 -1.85 12.86 -9.07
CA GLY A 152 -2.09 11.69 -8.23
C GLY A 152 -1.01 11.53 -7.15
N TYR A 153 0.24 11.68 -7.50
CA TYR A 153 1.37 11.64 -6.57
C TYR A 153 1.28 12.73 -5.50
N PHE A 154 1.15 13.99 -5.93
CA PHE A 154 1.08 15.11 -5.00
C PHE A 154 -0.16 15.02 -4.09
N PHE A 155 -1.27 14.48 -4.62
CA PHE A 155 -2.44 14.22 -3.78
C PHE A 155 -2.13 13.19 -2.69
N LEU A 156 -1.48 12.08 -3.02
CA LEU A 156 -1.14 11.05 -2.03
C LEU A 156 -0.15 11.57 -0.98
N ASP A 157 0.85 12.36 -1.39
CA ASP A 157 1.79 13.02 -0.47
C ASP A 157 1.06 13.97 0.50
N LEU A 158 0.15 14.80 -0.02
CA LEU A 158 -0.68 15.68 0.80
C LEU A 158 -1.64 14.91 1.69
N LEU A 159 -2.24 13.83 1.16
CA LEU A 159 -3.16 12.99 1.90
C LEU A 159 -2.49 12.41 3.14
N LEU A 160 -1.29 11.85 3.01
CA LEU A 160 -0.54 11.29 4.12
C LEU A 160 -0.22 12.30 5.22
N LYS A 161 0.05 13.54 4.81
CA LYS A 161 0.35 14.63 5.74
C LYS A 161 -0.90 15.14 6.46
N HIS A 162 -2.07 15.05 5.82
CA HIS A 162 -3.25 15.78 6.25
C HIS A 162 -4.53 14.96 6.48
N TYR A 163 -4.57 13.65 6.17
CA TYR A 163 -5.81 12.85 6.26
C TYR A 163 -6.43 12.82 7.66
N LYS A 164 -5.63 12.98 8.72
CA LYS A 164 -6.13 13.07 10.09
C LYS A 164 -6.92 14.36 10.32
N GLU A 165 -6.48 15.43 9.69
CA GLU A 165 -6.97 16.79 9.92
C GLU A 165 -8.06 17.18 8.91
N ASN A 166 -7.87 16.82 7.65
CA ASN A 166 -8.73 17.22 6.54
C ASN A 166 -9.28 16.01 5.80
N LYS A 167 -10.61 15.88 5.79
CA LYS A 167 -11.33 14.79 5.13
C LYS A 167 -12.10 15.24 3.88
N GLU A 168 -11.92 16.51 3.50
CA GLU A 168 -12.64 17.13 2.37
C GLU A 168 -11.77 17.15 1.11
N VAL A 169 -12.32 16.70 -0.01
CA VAL A 169 -11.62 16.70 -1.30
C VAL A 169 -11.18 18.10 -1.72
N ALA A 170 -12.00 19.11 -1.39
CA ALA A 170 -11.76 20.50 -1.75
C ALA A 170 -10.44 21.02 -1.18
N PHE A 171 -10.07 20.63 0.04
CA PHE A 171 -8.79 21.00 0.67
C PHE A 171 -7.59 20.54 -0.17
N TYR A 172 -7.61 19.31 -0.64
CA TYR A 172 -6.53 18.75 -1.45
C TYR A 172 -6.47 19.36 -2.85
N ALA A 173 -7.64 19.59 -3.44
CA ALA A 173 -7.75 20.23 -4.75
C ALA A 173 -7.20 21.67 -4.73
N GLU A 174 -7.51 22.43 -3.69
CA GLU A 174 -6.97 23.79 -3.46
C GLU A 174 -5.45 23.78 -3.31
N LYS A 175 -4.91 22.87 -2.48
CA LYS A 175 -3.46 22.71 -2.29
C LYS A 175 -2.71 22.32 -3.57
N LEU A 176 -3.38 21.63 -4.47
CA LEU A 176 -2.82 21.22 -5.77
C LEU A 176 -3.12 22.23 -6.90
N HIS A 177 -3.78 23.34 -6.60
CA HIS A 177 -4.19 24.35 -7.56
C HIS A 177 -5.02 23.79 -8.74
N VAL A 178 -5.89 22.81 -8.44
CA VAL A 178 -6.81 22.20 -9.41
C VAL A 178 -8.25 22.22 -8.90
N SER A 179 -9.21 22.02 -9.80
CA SER A 179 -10.61 21.83 -9.37
C SER A 179 -10.82 20.45 -8.75
N SER A 180 -11.76 20.32 -7.80
CA SER A 180 -12.13 19.02 -7.22
C SER A 180 -12.61 18.02 -8.28
N LYS A 181 -13.22 18.50 -9.36
CA LYS A 181 -13.62 17.68 -10.51
C LYS A 181 -12.40 17.11 -11.22
N TYR A 182 -11.43 17.98 -11.58
CA TYR A 182 -10.20 17.56 -12.25
C TYR A 182 -9.39 16.57 -11.38
N LEU A 183 -9.26 16.85 -10.07
CA LEU A 183 -8.60 15.94 -9.13
C LEU A 183 -9.28 14.58 -9.11
N THR A 184 -10.62 14.54 -9.13
CA THR A 184 -11.39 13.30 -9.15
C THR A 184 -11.16 12.52 -10.44
N GLU A 185 -11.22 13.19 -11.58
CA GLU A 185 -10.96 12.57 -12.89
C GLU A 185 -9.53 12.04 -13.00
N ALA A 186 -8.54 12.85 -12.56
CA ALA A 186 -7.14 12.46 -12.59
C ALA A 186 -6.88 11.22 -11.72
N LEU A 187 -7.32 11.24 -10.46
CA LEU A 187 -7.12 10.13 -9.54
C LEU A 187 -7.87 8.87 -9.95
N THR A 188 -9.12 8.99 -10.41
CA THR A 188 -9.88 7.83 -10.87
C THR A 188 -9.21 7.19 -12.09
N LEU A 189 -8.68 7.99 -13.01
CA LEU A 189 -7.94 7.48 -14.17
C LEU A 189 -6.65 6.76 -13.75
N VAL A 190 -5.90 7.37 -12.83
CA VAL A 190 -4.55 6.93 -12.44
C VAL A 190 -4.59 5.79 -11.44
N SER A 191 -5.54 5.79 -10.51
CA SER A 191 -5.56 4.84 -9.38
C SER A 191 -6.82 3.97 -9.31
N GLY A 192 -7.78 4.17 -10.21
CA GLY A 192 -9.06 3.49 -10.15
C GLY A 192 -9.94 3.90 -8.98
N LYS A 193 -9.50 4.85 -8.13
CA LYS A 193 -10.20 5.32 -6.93
C LYS A 193 -10.32 6.84 -6.94
N SER A 194 -11.46 7.35 -6.49
CA SER A 194 -11.65 8.78 -6.28
C SER A 194 -10.85 9.30 -5.08
N PRO A 195 -10.58 10.61 -4.98
CA PRO A 195 -9.94 11.23 -3.80
C PRO A 195 -10.67 10.91 -2.51
N LYS A 196 -12.00 10.89 -2.55
CA LYS A 196 -12.83 10.57 -1.39
C LYS A 196 -12.63 9.14 -0.89
N GLU A 197 -12.53 8.17 -1.80
CA GLU A 197 -12.25 6.77 -1.44
C GLU A 197 -10.87 6.62 -0.83
N TRP A 198 -9.88 7.35 -1.31
CA TRP A 198 -8.54 7.39 -0.72
C TRP A 198 -8.54 7.97 0.69
N ILE A 199 -9.21 9.11 0.90
CA ILE A 199 -9.35 9.74 2.23
C ILE A 199 -10.04 8.79 3.21
N ILE A 200 -11.14 8.14 2.80
CA ILE A 200 -11.85 7.15 3.60
C ILE A 200 -10.93 5.98 3.96
N HIS A 201 -10.20 5.46 2.97
CA HIS A 201 -9.28 4.35 3.16
C HIS A 201 -8.23 4.65 4.25
N TYR A 202 -7.49 5.75 4.13
CA TYR A 202 -6.49 6.12 5.12
C TYR A 202 -7.08 6.43 6.50
N THR A 203 -8.25 7.05 6.53
CA THR A 203 -8.96 7.31 7.79
C THR A 203 -9.35 6.00 8.49
N LEU A 204 -9.83 5.01 7.74
CA LEU A 204 -10.17 3.69 8.30
C LEU A 204 -8.92 2.94 8.79
N GLN A 205 -7.81 2.98 8.04
CA GLN A 205 -6.56 2.36 8.47
C GLN A 205 -6.07 2.91 9.82
N GLU A 206 -6.12 4.23 10.01
CA GLU A 206 -5.79 4.84 11.30
C GLU A 206 -6.73 4.38 12.42
N ILE A 207 -8.05 4.32 12.14
CA ILE A 207 -9.01 3.86 13.13
C ILE A 207 -8.76 2.39 13.50
N TYR A 208 -8.46 1.51 12.52
CA TYR A 208 -8.11 0.11 12.77
C TYR A 208 -6.88 -0.01 13.67
N ALA A 209 -5.79 0.65 13.31
CA ALA A 209 -4.55 0.63 14.09
C ALA A 209 -4.76 1.09 15.55
N LEU A 210 -5.62 2.11 15.75
CA LEU A 210 -5.97 2.57 17.09
C LEU A 210 -6.91 1.61 17.84
N LEU A 211 -7.78 0.88 17.13
CA LEU A 211 -8.69 -0.11 17.73
C LEU A 211 -7.95 -1.38 18.18
N GLU A 212 -6.90 -1.78 17.50
CA GLU A 212 -6.04 -2.93 17.83
C GLU A 212 -5.31 -2.74 19.16
N ASN A 213 -5.08 -1.50 19.58
CA ASN A 213 -4.49 -1.23 20.88
C ASN A 213 -5.57 -1.11 21.97
N PRO A 214 -5.70 -2.12 22.88
CA PRO A 214 -6.74 -2.13 23.90
C PRO A 214 -6.61 -1.01 24.95
N SER A 215 -5.41 -0.44 25.11
CA SER A 215 -5.17 0.67 26.04
C SER A 215 -5.75 2.00 25.56
N ILE A 216 -6.04 2.14 24.24
CA ILE A 216 -6.59 3.36 23.67
C ILE A 216 -8.11 3.37 23.79
N SER A 217 -8.69 4.31 24.51
CA SER A 217 -10.13 4.47 24.62
C SER A 217 -10.78 4.92 23.31
N ILE A 218 -12.08 4.61 23.10
CA ILE A 218 -12.82 5.08 21.92
C ILE A 218 -12.88 6.62 21.89
N GLN A 219 -12.92 7.27 23.06
CA GLN A 219 -12.88 8.73 23.14
C GLN A 219 -11.53 9.29 22.66
N GLU A 220 -10.46 8.62 22.98
CA GLU A 220 -9.12 8.97 22.51
C GLU A 220 -8.97 8.78 20.99
N ILE A 221 -9.62 7.76 20.42
CA ILE A 221 -9.69 7.59 18.95
C ILE A 221 -10.36 8.79 18.29
N VAL A 222 -11.46 9.32 18.87
CA VAL A 222 -12.12 10.54 18.37
C VAL A 222 -11.11 11.70 18.31
N GLN A 223 -10.33 11.91 19.38
CA GLN A 223 -9.35 12.98 19.45
C GLN A 223 -8.21 12.79 18.43
N ARG A 224 -7.62 11.60 18.38
CA ARG A 224 -6.48 11.29 17.49
C ARG A 224 -6.86 11.36 16.01
N THR A 225 -8.07 10.95 15.67
CA THR A 225 -8.59 10.99 14.29
C THR A 225 -9.31 12.28 13.94
N ARG A 226 -9.39 13.22 14.90
CA ARG A 226 -10.01 14.54 14.76
C ARG A 226 -11.43 14.52 14.20
N PHE A 227 -12.22 13.53 14.60
CA PHE A 227 -13.67 13.60 14.39
C PHE A 227 -14.31 14.59 15.36
N ALA A 228 -15.35 15.29 14.90
CA ALA A 228 -16.03 16.30 15.71
C ALA A 228 -16.59 15.73 17.02
N ASN A 229 -17.05 14.48 17.01
CA ASN A 229 -17.55 13.80 18.19
C ASN A 229 -17.66 12.28 17.96
N LEU A 230 -17.95 11.54 19.03
CA LEU A 230 -18.09 10.09 19.01
C LEU A 230 -19.22 9.61 18.09
N ALA A 231 -20.32 10.33 18.00
CA ALA A 231 -21.44 9.96 17.13
C ALA A 231 -21.04 9.99 15.66
N THR A 232 -20.25 11.00 15.25
CA THR A 232 -19.75 11.14 13.88
C THR A 232 -18.76 10.02 13.56
N LEU A 233 -17.84 9.71 14.45
CA LEU A 233 -16.90 8.59 14.29
C LEU A 233 -17.65 7.25 14.16
N ARG A 234 -18.62 6.96 15.03
CA ARG A 234 -19.43 5.73 14.99
C ARG A 234 -20.17 5.58 13.68
N ARG A 235 -20.81 6.65 13.20
CA ARG A 235 -21.57 6.68 11.94
C ARG A 235 -20.62 6.46 10.74
N PHE A 236 -19.49 7.15 10.72
CA PHE A 236 -18.48 6.97 9.69
C PHE A 236 -17.98 5.53 9.64
N PHE A 237 -17.54 4.98 10.77
CA PHE A 237 -16.99 3.63 10.83
C PHE A 237 -18.04 2.59 10.40
N LYS A 238 -19.25 2.64 10.99
CA LYS A 238 -20.32 1.69 10.65
C LYS A 238 -20.74 1.79 9.18
N ARG A 239 -20.78 3.00 8.62
CA ARG A 239 -21.13 3.21 7.20
C ARG A 239 -20.14 2.54 6.25
N HIS A 240 -18.85 2.56 6.58
CA HIS A 240 -17.80 2.09 5.67
C HIS A 240 -17.34 0.66 5.95
N THR A 241 -17.62 0.11 7.14
CA THR A 241 -17.19 -1.25 7.53
C THR A 241 -18.34 -2.22 7.76
N GLY A 242 -19.57 -1.71 7.87
CA GLY A 242 -20.75 -2.51 8.22
C GLY A 242 -20.85 -2.88 9.71
N THR A 243 -19.78 -2.71 10.52
CA THR A 243 -19.71 -3.11 11.91
C THR A 243 -19.55 -1.92 12.85
N SER A 244 -19.83 -2.10 14.16
CA SER A 244 -19.55 -1.04 15.13
C SER A 244 -18.09 -1.11 15.63
N LEU A 245 -17.55 0.04 16.11
CA LEU A 245 -16.21 0.11 16.72
C LEU A 245 -16.01 -0.94 17.84
N LEU A 246 -17.01 -1.12 18.70
CA LEU A 246 -16.94 -2.06 19.82
C LEU A 246 -17.01 -3.52 19.37
N GLN A 247 -17.81 -3.83 18.33
CA GLN A 247 -17.85 -5.17 17.75
C GLN A 247 -16.53 -5.53 17.10
N TYR A 248 -15.96 -4.61 16.32
CA TYR A 248 -14.65 -4.82 15.71
C TYR A 248 -13.56 -5.08 16.76
N ARG A 249 -13.46 -4.23 17.80
CA ARG A 249 -12.48 -4.40 18.89
C ARG A 249 -12.63 -5.75 19.61
N LYS A 250 -13.86 -6.20 19.84
CA LYS A 250 -14.09 -7.52 20.46
C LYS A 250 -13.63 -8.66 19.54
N GLN A 251 -13.92 -8.61 18.27
CA GLN A 251 -13.52 -9.63 17.30
C GLN A 251 -12.00 -9.74 17.17
N ASP A 252 -11.29 -8.62 17.22
CA ASP A 252 -9.83 -8.58 17.14
C ASP A 252 -9.17 -9.17 18.39
N LEU A 253 -9.68 -8.85 19.58
CA LEU A 253 -9.23 -9.45 20.85
C LEU A 253 -9.40 -10.97 20.88
N TYR A 254 -10.45 -11.52 20.25
CA TYR A 254 -10.65 -12.98 20.15
C TYR A 254 -9.66 -13.64 19.17
N LYS A 255 -9.24 -12.96 18.11
CA LYS A 255 -8.26 -13.48 17.12
C LYS A 255 -6.83 -13.50 17.66
N ASN A 256 -6.48 -12.57 18.54
CA ASN A 256 -5.13 -12.45 19.10
C ASN A 256 -4.91 -13.33 20.35
N ASN A 257 -5.95 -13.99 20.85
CA ASN A 257 -5.91 -14.92 22.00
C ASN A 257 -6.02 -16.40 21.60
N GLN A 258 -5.98 -16.73 20.32
CA GLN A 258 -5.89 -18.08 19.77
C GLN A 258 -4.54 -18.27 19.07
#